data_9d3bcedc65ea916ddbbf3cd91bc97cef
#
_entry.id   9d3bcedc65ea916ddbbf3cd91bc97cef
#
_cell.length_a   1.000
_cell.length_b   1.000
_cell.length_c   1.000
_cell.angle_alpha   90.00
_cell.angle_beta   90.00
_cell.angle_gamma   90.00
#
_symmetry.space_group_name_H-M   'P 1'
#
loop_
_entity.id
_entity.type
_entity.pdbx_description
1 polymer ?
#
loop_
_entity_poly.entity_id
_entity_poly.type
_entity_poly.pdbx_seq_one_letter_code
_entity_poly.pdbx_strand_id
1 'polypeptide(L)'
;MMQERKQKGKILVFSSREICYLSSNFFANQIGAAFEKLGYEVTVCELSKEDDLDAKLARYIGQPYRLILDFNSLLPRMVLDDGTPYVDRLAGPFFDYILDHPLFHYQGLSSGVKNLHAIVLDEAQQKYVEKYYEKVASVHMLPLGATRAVYEGTKEPECRILFPGTYDRPDAVYQIVENAPEPLGSMMKDLIERRLADPTLPMEEAFSQHLKEEELELPAGQFALFMNSMYAVDAYVRDYFRKAALDALLAEKLPVTVFGEGWEKYSCGDGHSLRREPAVPFALSFERIAKAHVLLNVSPIFNRGMHDRVPAGMANHAVVLTDENPYLRRTFTGGKELLFYSLEKPDTLCEQAERALTDVRLREKIAASAYETFEREYTWKRRAEQILAFAEEVEA
;
A
#
# COMPACT_ATOMS: atom_id res chain seq x y z
N MET A 1 2.49 41.52 -16.56
CA MET A 1 3.79 41.19 -15.94
C MET A 1 3.58 39.90 -15.16
N MET A 2 3.99 38.74 -15.71
CA MET A 2 4.09 37.51 -14.96
C MET A 2 5.25 37.67 -13.97
N GLN A 3 4.96 37.70 -12.68
CA GLN A 3 6.01 37.53 -11.67
C GLN A 3 6.68 36.17 -11.92
N GLU A 4 7.98 36.17 -12.25
CA GLU A 4 8.81 34.98 -12.21
C GLU A 4 8.68 34.37 -10.80
N ARG A 5 7.98 33.28 -10.68
CA ARG A 5 7.95 32.48 -9.44
C ARG A 5 9.37 31.98 -9.20
N LYS A 6 10.03 32.56 -8.19
CA LYS A 6 11.35 32.12 -7.74
C LYS A 6 11.28 30.62 -7.48
N GLN A 7 12.03 29.83 -8.24
CA GLN A 7 12.07 28.38 -8.16
C GLN A 7 12.55 27.95 -6.76
N LYS A 8 11.80 27.08 -6.07
CA LYS A 8 12.05 26.71 -4.68
C LYS A 8 13.16 25.66 -4.48
N GLY A 9 13.70 25.13 -5.59
CA GLY A 9 14.71 24.07 -5.59
C GLY A 9 14.29 22.89 -6.46
N LYS A 10 15.17 21.87 -6.53
CA LYS A 10 14.99 20.67 -7.34
C LYS A 10 14.51 19.50 -6.48
N ILE A 11 13.60 18.70 -7.01
CA ILE A 11 13.16 17.45 -6.42
C ILE A 11 13.39 16.32 -7.43
N LEU A 12 13.94 15.21 -6.96
CA LEU A 12 14.17 14.02 -7.76
C LEU A 12 13.31 12.88 -7.23
N VAL A 13 12.51 12.30 -8.10
CA VAL A 13 11.62 11.18 -7.76
C VAL A 13 12.00 9.98 -8.61
N PHE A 14 12.20 8.83 -8.00
CA PHE A 14 12.50 7.58 -8.69
C PHE A 14 11.31 6.64 -8.68
N SER A 15 11.18 5.85 -9.73
CA SER A 15 10.20 4.78 -9.85
C SER A 15 10.73 3.67 -10.75
N SER A 16 10.07 2.52 -10.74
CA SER A 16 10.42 1.37 -11.59
C SER A 16 9.24 0.90 -12.41
N ARG A 17 9.51 0.43 -13.63
CA ARG A 17 8.52 -0.22 -14.50
C ARG A 17 8.19 -1.64 -14.03
N GLU A 18 9.11 -2.30 -13.36
CA GLU A 18 8.98 -3.71 -13.01
C GLU A 18 8.37 -3.96 -11.63
N ILE A 19 8.12 -2.89 -10.85
CA ILE A 19 7.62 -3.01 -9.47
C ILE A 19 6.15 -2.62 -9.41
N CYS A 20 5.36 -3.38 -8.63
CA CYS A 20 3.98 -3.07 -8.26
C CYS A 20 3.03 -2.79 -9.44
N TYR A 21 3.11 -3.56 -10.54
CA TYR A 21 2.20 -3.44 -11.69
C TYR A 21 2.03 -1.99 -12.21
N LEU A 22 3.13 -1.24 -12.29
CA LEU A 22 3.17 0.17 -12.68
C LEU A 22 2.52 1.15 -11.69
N SER A 23 2.08 0.71 -10.52
CA SER A 23 1.48 1.62 -9.53
C SER A 23 2.52 2.58 -8.94
N SER A 24 3.77 2.13 -8.70
CA SER A 24 4.85 2.99 -8.22
C SER A 24 5.16 4.13 -9.20
N ASN A 25 5.17 3.85 -10.51
CA ASN A 25 5.31 4.87 -11.54
C ASN A 25 4.15 5.87 -11.51
N PHE A 26 2.92 5.37 -11.38
CA PHE A 26 1.75 6.24 -11.27
C PHE A 26 1.86 7.15 -10.04
N PHE A 27 2.21 6.62 -8.87
CA PHE A 27 2.37 7.41 -7.65
C PHE A 27 3.49 8.43 -7.75
N ALA A 28 4.65 8.05 -8.33
CA ALA A 28 5.76 8.95 -8.59
C ALA A 28 5.36 10.14 -9.48
N ASN A 29 4.58 9.89 -10.53
CA ASN A 29 4.07 10.95 -11.39
C ASN A 29 3.05 11.85 -10.68
N GLN A 30 2.15 11.29 -9.87
CA GLN A 30 1.16 12.06 -9.13
C GLN A 30 1.80 12.97 -8.08
N ILE A 31 2.74 12.43 -7.30
CA ILE A 31 3.44 13.23 -6.28
C ILE A 31 4.39 14.25 -6.94
N GLY A 32 5.04 13.89 -8.04
CA GLY A 32 5.86 14.80 -8.83
C GLY A 32 5.06 16.01 -9.32
N ALA A 33 3.90 15.77 -9.93
CA ALA A 33 2.99 16.84 -10.37
C ALA A 33 2.48 17.71 -9.19
N ALA A 34 2.36 17.11 -7.99
CA ALA A 34 2.00 17.89 -6.80
C ALA A 34 3.14 18.81 -6.33
N PHE A 35 4.39 18.34 -6.35
CA PHE A 35 5.56 19.18 -6.06
C PHE A 35 5.73 20.32 -7.08
N GLU A 36 5.49 20.06 -8.38
CA GLU A 36 5.51 21.12 -9.41
C GLU A 36 4.47 22.21 -9.12
N LYS A 37 3.25 21.81 -8.73
CA LYS A 37 2.20 22.78 -8.33
C LYS A 37 2.59 23.60 -7.10
N LEU A 38 3.46 23.07 -6.24
CA LEU A 38 4.03 23.80 -5.10
C LEU A 38 5.22 24.70 -5.48
N GLY A 39 5.68 24.67 -6.74
CA GLY A 39 6.69 25.57 -7.31
C GLY A 39 8.12 25.02 -7.32
N TYR A 40 8.29 23.69 -7.22
CA TYR A 40 9.58 23.02 -7.35
C TYR A 40 9.84 22.59 -8.80
N GLU A 41 11.13 22.50 -9.17
CA GLU A 41 11.57 21.82 -10.39
C GLU A 41 11.63 20.32 -10.11
N VAL A 42 10.84 19.51 -10.80
CA VAL A 42 10.73 18.09 -10.52
C VAL A 42 11.27 17.28 -11.68
N THR A 43 12.09 16.29 -11.36
CA THR A 43 12.48 15.24 -12.29
C THR A 43 11.95 13.90 -11.78
N VAL A 44 11.10 13.26 -12.56
CA VAL A 44 10.69 11.86 -12.33
C VAL A 44 11.57 10.96 -13.19
N CYS A 45 12.40 10.14 -12.53
CA CYS A 45 13.29 9.18 -13.18
C CYS A 45 12.68 7.78 -13.08
N GLU A 46 12.07 7.32 -14.15
CA GLU A 46 11.60 5.95 -14.27
C GLU A 46 12.77 5.03 -14.67
N LEU A 47 13.01 3.98 -13.90
CA LEU A 47 14.04 2.97 -14.17
C LEU A 47 13.40 1.71 -14.73
N SER A 48 14.12 1.10 -15.69
CA SER A 48 13.75 -0.18 -16.32
C SER A 48 14.98 -1.08 -16.42
N LYS A 49 14.75 -2.40 -16.46
CA LYS A 49 15.81 -3.40 -16.68
C LYS A 49 16.49 -3.26 -18.05
N GLU A 50 15.82 -2.58 -18.98
CA GLU A 50 16.35 -2.32 -20.33
C GLU A 50 17.28 -1.10 -20.39
N ASP A 51 17.32 -0.29 -19.31
CA ASP A 51 18.15 0.92 -19.25
C ASP A 51 19.64 0.58 -19.06
N ASP A 52 20.50 1.42 -19.65
CA ASP A 52 21.87 1.60 -19.17
C ASP A 52 21.80 2.42 -17.86
N LEU A 53 21.71 1.70 -16.73
CA LEU A 53 21.52 2.31 -15.43
C LEU A 53 22.67 3.24 -15.06
N ASP A 54 23.92 2.90 -15.38
CA ASP A 54 25.09 3.70 -15.07
C ASP A 54 25.02 5.07 -15.76
N ALA A 55 24.82 5.07 -17.09
CA ALA A 55 24.66 6.30 -17.86
C ALA A 55 23.45 7.12 -17.41
N LYS A 56 22.34 6.45 -17.06
CA LYS A 56 21.10 7.10 -16.64
C LYS A 56 21.21 7.75 -15.27
N LEU A 57 21.88 7.11 -14.32
CA LEU A 57 22.01 7.54 -12.94
C LEU A 57 23.16 8.51 -12.70
N ALA A 58 24.27 8.41 -13.46
CA ALA A 58 25.44 9.25 -13.32
C ALA A 58 25.13 10.77 -13.35
N ARG A 59 24.16 11.20 -14.15
CA ARG A 59 23.78 12.61 -14.31
C ARG A 59 23.19 13.26 -13.06
N TYR A 60 22.73 12.49 -12.07
CA TYR A 60 22.12 12.98 -10.84
C TYR A 60 23.14 13.15 -9.72
N ILE A 61 24.32 12.52 -9.84
CA ILE A 61 25.39 12.57 -8.84
C ILE A 61 25.90 14.00 -8.69
N GLY A 62 26.05 14.47 -7.44
CA GLY A 62 26.63 15.77 -7.11
C GLY A 62 25.73 16.98 -7.38
N GLN A 63 24.51 16.77 -7.87
CA GLN A 63 23.54 17.85 -7.99
C GLN A 63 22.79 18.04 -6.65
N PRO A 64 22.56 19.29 -6.21
CA PRO A 64 21.80 19.54 -4.98
C PRO A 64 20.30 19.38 -5.22
N TYR A 65 19.66 18.59 -4.34
CA TYR A 65 18.22 18.39 -4.33
C TYR A 65 17.63 18.81 -2.98
N ARG A 66 16.45 19.43 -3.02
CA ARG A 66 15.65 19.72 -1.83
C ARG A 66 15.03 18.46 -1.22
N LEU A 67 14.79 17.47 -2.07
CA LEU A 67 14.22 16.18 -1.71
C LEU A 67 14.56 15.16 -2.79
N ILE A 68 14.89 13.95 -2.36
CA ILE A 68 15.02 12.77 -3.23
C ILE A 68 14.03 11.73 -2.68
N LEU A 69 13.13 11.24 -3.52
CA LEU A 69 12.09 10.28 -3.16
C LEU A 69 12.21 9.02 -4.01
N ASP A 70 12.25 7.88 -3.36
CA ASP A 70 12.21 6.55 -3.98
C ASP A 70 10.94 5.82 -3.56
N PHE A 71 10.61 4.75 -4.28
CA PHE A 71 9.49 3.87 -3.94
C PHE A 71 9.95 2.41 -3.83
N ASN A 72 9.55 1.77 -2.74
CA ASN A 72 9.76 0.34 -2.51
C ASN A 72 11.23 -0.09 -2.58
N SER A 73 12.12 0.71 -1.98
CA SER A 73 13.55 0.41 -1.78
C SER A 73 14.29 0.04 -3.08
N LEU A 74 14.02 0.76 -4.16
CA LEU A 74 14.69 0.53 -5.44
C LEU A 74 16.16 0.96 -5.37
N LEU A 75 16.42 2.22 -5.01
CA LEU A 75 17.76 2.80 -4.95
C LEU A 75 18.63 2.29 -3.80
N PRO A 76 18.11 2.04 -2.59
CA PRO A 76 18.95 1.55 -1.48
C PRO A 76 19.67 0.24 -1.75
N ARG A 77 19.23 -0.54 -2.75
CA ARG A 77 19.87 -1.80 -3.17
C ARG A 77 21.00 -1.61 -4.18
N MET A 78 21.17 -0.39 -4.71
CA MET A 78 22.15 -0.11 -5.76
C MET A 78 23.49 0.31 -5.16
N VAL A 79 24.55 -0.31 -5.61
CA VAL A 79 25.92 0.00 -5.23
C VAL A 79 26.76 0.32 -6.48
N LEU A 80 27.70 1.24 -6.32
CA LEU A 80 28.68 1.59 -7.36
C LEU A 80 29.83 0.56 -7.37
N ASP A 81 30.66 0.60 -8.40
CA ASP A 81 31.81 -0.29 -8.57
C ASP A 81 32.79 -0.27 -7.38
N ASP A 82 32.86 0.85 -6.66
CA ASP A 82 33.67 1.01 -5.46
C ASP A 82 33.01 0.48 -4.18
N GLY A 83 31.82 -0.13 -4.28
CA GLY A 83 31.02 -0.64 -3.18
C GLY A 83 30.25 0.43 -2.40
N THR A 84 30.31 1.70 -2.81
CA THR A 84 29.53 2.79 -2.16
C THR A 84 28.05 2.68 -2.60
N PRO A 85 27.08 2.80 -1.66
CA PRO A 85 25.69 2.92 -2.03
C PRO A 85 25.47 4.11 -2.97
N TYR A 86 24.71 3.91 -4.06
CA TYR A 86 24.45 4.97 -5.03
C TYR A 86 23.80 6.20 -4.38
N VAL A 87 22.85 5.97 -3.45
CA VAL A 87 22.15 7.03 -2.71
C VAL A 87 23.13 7.96 -1.99
N ASP A 88 24.23 7.45 -1.46
CA ASP A 88 25.25 8.23 -0.72
C ASP A 88 26.02 9.23 -1.63
N ARG A 89 25.87 9.14 -2.97
CA ARG A 89 26.42 10.08 -3.95
C ARG A 89 25.44 11.16 -4.38
N LEU A 90 24.19 11.07 -3.95
CA LEU A 90 23.17 12.09 -4.18
C LEU A 90 23.25 13.15 -3.09
N ALA A 91 23.03 14.42 -3.45
CA ALA A 91 23.13 15.53 -2.49
C ALA A 91 21.71 16.04 -2.14
N GLY A 92 21.20 15.64 -1.00
CA GLY A 92 19.90 16.04 -0.45
C GLY A 92 19.29 14.96 0.46
N PRO A 93 18.24 15.29 1.21
CA PRO A 93 17.54 14.30 2.04
C PRO A 93 16.86 13.24 1.16
N PHE A 94 17.11 11.97 1.51
CA PHE A 94 16.61 10.82 0.77
C PHE A 94 15.53 10.10 1.57
N PHE A 95 14.35 9.94 0.95
CA PHE A 95 13.23 9.21 1.53
C PHE A 95 12.86 8.02 0.65
N ASP A 96 12.68 6.87 1.28
CA ASP A 96 12.13 5.65 0.67
C ASP A 96 10.67 5.48 1.09
N TYR A 97 9.73 5.62 0.14
CA TYR A 97 8.30 5.46 0.37
C TYR A 97 7.91 3.99 0.14
N ILE A 98 7.79 3.26 1.22
CA ILE A 98 7.52 1.83 1.24
C ILE A 98 6.00 1.60 1.21
N LEU A 99 5.52 0.96 0.15
CA LEU A 99 4.10 0.76 -0.13
C LEU A 99 3.56 -0.59 0.39
N ASP A 100 4.45 -1.54 0.60
CA ASP A 100 4.16 -2.87 1.12
C ASP A 100 4.67 -3.01 2.57
N HIS A 101 4.51 -4.17 3.19
CA HIS A 101 5.11 -4.40 4.50
C HIS A 101 6.65 -4.34 4.41
N PRO A 102 7.33 -3.66 5.35
CA PRO A 102 8.80 -3.53 5.33
C PRO A 102 9.57 -4.85 5.34
N LEU A 103 8.95 -5.97 5.71
CA LEU A 103 9.57 -7.30 5.62
C LEU A 103 10.03 -7.64 4.19
N PHE A 104 9.33 -7.15 3.15
CA PHE A 104 9.71 -7.34 1.74
C PHE A 104 10.89 -6.48 1.32
N HIS A 105 11.25 -5.49 2.14
CA HIS A 105 12.26 -4.47 1.86
C HIS A 105 13.54 -4.63 2.68
N TYR A 106 13.76 -5.82 3.29
CA TYR A 106 14.90 -6.13 4.14
C TYR A 106 16.24 -5.70 3.53
N GLN A 107 16.49 -6.02 2.26
CA GLN A 107 17.73 -5.68 1.57
C GLN A 107 17.97 -4.17 1.47
N GLY A 108 16.93 -3.40 1.15
CA GLY A 108 16.99 -1.95 1.04
C GLY A 108 17.19 -1.29 2.40
N LEU A 109 16.38 -1.67 3.39
CA LEU A 109 16.43 -1.13 4.75
C LEU A 109 17.71 -1.52 5.51
N SER A 110 18.36 -2.64 5.15
CA SER A 110 19.62 -3.10 5.71
C SER A 110 20.85 -2.72 4.87
N SER A 111 20.70 -1.96 3.80
CA SER A 111 21.74 -1.67 2.82
C SER A 111 22.95 -0.89 3.36
N GLY A 112 22.78 -0.18 4.46
CA GLY A 112 23.82 0.68 5.03
C GLY A 112 23.96 2.04 4.34
N VAL A 113 22.98 2.46 3.56
CA VAL A 113 22.83 3.82 3.07
C VAL A 113 22.83 4.79 4.25
N LYS A 114 23.66 5.83 4.17
CA LYS A 114 23.70 6.89 5.18
C LYS A 114 22.45 7.75 5.07
N ASN A 115 21.91 8.14 6.22
CA ASN A 115 20.73 9.02 6.26
C ASN A 115 19.55 8.49 5.41
N LEU A 116 19.29 7.19 5.47
CA LEU A 116 18.08 6.60 4.91
C LEU A 116 16.89 6.98 5.79
N HIS A 117 15.93 7.70 5.23
CA HIS A 117 14.65 7.98 5.87
C HIS A 117 13.55 7.17 5.20
N ALA A 118 12.68 6.54 5.97
CA ALA A 118 11.60 5.72 5.44
C ALA A 118 10.24 6.37 5.66
N ILE A 119 9.34 6.20 4.70
CA ILE A 119 7.91 6.51 4.84
C ILE A 119 7.15 5.21 4.67
N VAL A 120 6.26 4.89 5.60
CA VAL A 120 5.45 3.66 5.61
C VAL A 120 3.96 3.99 5.70
N LEU A 121 3.10 3.02 5.44
CA LEU A 121 1.64 3.22 5.37
C LEU A 121 0.89 2.85 6.66
N ASP A 122 1.61 2.34 7.68
CA ASP A 122 1.03 1.72 8.86
C ASP A 122 1.87 2.02 10.11
N GLU A 123 1.23 2.30 11.24
CA GLU A 123 1.91 2.62 12.51
C GLU A 123 2.65 1.42 13.12
N ALA A 124 2.18 0.19 12.89
CA ALA A 124 2.89 -0.99 13.33
C ALA A 124 4.15 -1.20 12.48
N GLN A 125 4.07 -0.99 11.16
CA GLN A 125 5.22 -0.98 10.26
C GLN A 125 6.25 0.10 10.64
N GLN A 126 5.80 1.29 11.03
CA GLN A 126 6.70 2.34 11.54
C GLN A 126 7.50 1.83 12.75
N LYS A 127 6.81 1.30 13.77
CA LYS A 127 7.46 0.75 14.96
C LYS A 127 8.39 -0.44 14.65
N TYR A 128 7.99 -1.26 13.67
CA TYR A 128 8.82 -2.37 13.22
C TYR A 128 10.13 -1.88 12.62
N VAL A 129 10.10 -0.89 11.73
CA VAL A 129 11.33 -0.34 11.15
C VAL A 129 12.17 0.36 12.21
N GLU A 130 11.58 1.21 13.05
CA GLU A 130 12.29 1.90 14.15
C GLU A 130 12.98 0.93 15.10
N LYS A 131 12.38 -0.22 15.38
CA LYS A 131 12.93 -1.21 16.34
C LYS A 131 13.98 -2.12 15.75
N TYR A 132 13.83 -2.52 14.48
CA TYR A 132 14.61 -3.62 13.93
C TYR A 132 15.60 -3.21 12.83
N TYR A 133 15.57 -1.95 12.37
CA TYR A 133 16.47 -1.41 11.35
C TYR A 133 17.24 -0.20 11.88
N GLU A 134 18.21 -0.45 12.74
CA GLU A 134 18.98 0.58 13.49
C GLU A 134 19.68 1.62 12.60
N LYS A 135 19.90 1.31 11.31
CA LYS A 135 20.55 2.20 10.35
C LYS A 135 19.60 3.15 9.63
N VAL A 136 18.29 2.96 9.79
CA VAL A 136 17.29 3.89 9.25
C VAL A 136 17.23 5.12 10.15
N ALA A 137 17.53 6.29 9.60
CA ALA A 137 17.73 7.51 10.37
C ALA A 137 16.40 8.07 10.95
N SER A 138 15.31 7.96 10.21
CA SER A 138 13.95 8.27 10.70
C SER A 138 12.90 7.47 9.94
N VAL A 139 11.74 7.29 10.57
CA VAL A 139 10.59 6.62 9.96
C VAL A 139 9.34 7.46 10.18
N HIS A 140 8.60 7.69 9.11
CA HIS A 140 7.37 8.47 9.14
C HIS A 140 6.20 7.63 8.62
N MET A 141 5.06 7.69 9.31
CA MET A 141 3.84 7.05 8.82
C MET A 141 3.04 8.06 7.99
N LEU A 142 2.77 7.71 6.72
CA LEU A 142 2.02 8.56 5.81
C LEU A 142 1.22 7.72 4.82
N PRO A 143 -0.12 7.61 4.93
CA PRO A 143 -0.94 6.98 3.92
C PRO A 143 -0.85 7.68 2.57
N LEU A 144 -1.02 6.95 1.47
CA LEU A 144 -0.98 7.52 0.11
C LEU A 144 -2.05 8.57 -0.11
N GLY A 145 -1.79 9.44 -1.05
CA GLY A 145 -2.80 10.30 -1.67
C GLY A 145 -3.64 9.53 -2.67
N ALA A 146 -4.76 10.10 -3.10
CA ALA A 146 -5.58 9.50 -4.12
C ALA A 146 -5.82 10.43 -5.32
N THR A 147 -6.21 9.82 -6.43
CA THR A 147 -6.48 10.49 -7.70
C THR A 147 -7.95 10.36 -8.03
N ARG A 148 -8.53 11.47 -8.49
CA ARG A 148 -9.88 11.49 -9.07
C ARG A 148 -9.81 10.96 -10.49
N ALA A 149 -10.76 10.11 -10.85
CA ALA A 149 -10.94 9.68 -12.22
C ALA A 149 -11.27 10.88 -13.11
N VAL A 150 -10.65 10.90 -14.28
CA VAL A 150 -11.02 11.81 -15.38
C VAL A 150 -11.71 10.96 -16.43
N TYR A 151 -13.01 11.15 -16.61
CA TYR A 151 -13.77 10.46 -17.63
C TYR A 151 -14.79 11.40 -18.29
N GLU A 152 -15.03 11.15 -19.57
CA GLU A 152 -16.04 11.84 -20.34
C GLU A 152 -17.36 11.02 -20.29
N GLY A 153 -18.46 11.66 -19.94
CA GLY A 153 -19.77 11.03 -19.95
C GLY A 153 -20.54 11.06 -18.61
N THR A 154 -21.67 10.37 -18.57
CA THR A 154 -22.51 10.25 -17.37
C THR A 154 -21.92 9.27 -16.37
N LYS A 155 -22.07 9.58 -15.09
CA LYS A 155 -21.57 8.78 -13.96
C LYS A 155 -22.54 7.65 -13.60
N GLU A 156 -22.99 6.88 -14.62
CA GLU A 156 -23.85 5.74 -14.37
C GLU A 156 -23.02 4.59 -13.77
N PRO A 157 -23.45 4.04 -12.63
CA PRO A 157 -22.76 2.91 -12.02
C PRO A 157 -22.83 1.68 -12.92
N GLU A 158 -21.66 1.12 -13.26
CA GLU A 158 -21.55 -0.10 -14.08
C GLU A 158 -21.49 -1.37 -13.23
N CYS A 159 -21.10 -1.24 -11.95
CA CYS A 159 -21.07 -2.37 -11.03
C CYS A 159 -21.61 -2.02 -9.64
N ARG A 160 -22.06 -3.04 -8.93
CA ARG A 160 -22.63 -2.92 -7.58
C ARG A 160 -21.54 -2.92 -6.53
N ILE A 161 -20.78 -4.01 -6.44
CA ILE A 161 -19.60 -4.15 -5.57
C ILE A 161 -18.39 -4.38 -6.47
N LEU A 162 -17.39 -3.55 -6.36
CA LEU A 162 -16.12 -3.66 -7.05
C LEU A 162 -15.04 -4.13 -6.10
N PHE A 163 -14.32 -5.19 -6.46
CA PHE A 163 -13.17 -5.68 -5.72
C PHE A 163 -11.93 -5.73 -6.63
N PRO A 164 -11.12 -4.66 -6.65
CA PRO A 164 -9.88 -4.61 -7.42
C PRO A 164 -8.73 -5.27 -6.69
N GLY A 165 -7.84 -5.90 -7.43
CA GLY A 165 -6.58 -6.43 -6.91
C GLY A 165 -6.20 -7.76 -7.52
N THR A 166 -5.02 -8.23 -7.19
CA THR A 166 -4.51 -9.54 -7.57
C THR A 166 -5.11 -10.61 -6.65
N TYR A 167 -5.39 -11.77 -7.20
CA TYR A 167 -5.79 -12.95 -6.44
C TYR A 167 -4.79 -14.08 -6.66
N ASP A 168 -4.41 -14.73 -5.58
CA ASP A 168 -3.78 -16.04 -5.66
C ASP A 168 -4.51 -17.04 -4.77
N ARG A 169 -4.31 -18.32 -5.06
CA ARG A 169 -4.97 -19.39 -4.32
C ARG A 169 -4.27 -19.58 -2.97
N PRO A 170 -4.98 -19.45 -1.83
CA PRO A 170 -4.36 -19.62 -0.52
C PRO A 170 -3.65 -20.97 -0.36
N ASP A 171 -4.22 -22.06 -0.91
CA ASP A 171 -3.63 -23.39 -0.86
C ASP A 171 -2.29 -23.48 -1.62
N ALA A 172 -2.14 -22.76 -2.74
CA ALA A 172 -0.88 -22.71 -3.47
C ALA A 172 0.21 -21.94 -2.68
N VAL A 173 -0.17 -20.88 -2.00
CA VAL A 173 0.76 -20.16 -1.11
C VAL A 173 1.12 -21.00 0.11
N TYR A 174 0.14 -21.74 0.67
CA TYR A 174 0.38 -22.61 1.82
C TYR A 174 1.38 -23.74 1.55
N GLN A 175 1.47 -24.21 0.32
CA GLN A 175 2.50 -25.18 -0.09
C GLN A 175 3.93 -24.66 0.15
N ILE A 176 4.17 -23.35 0.07
CA ILE A 176 5.48 -22.75 0.41
C ILE A 176 5.77 -22.96 1.89
N VAL A 177 4.76 -22.80 2.75
CA VAL A 177 4.87 -22.99 4.20
C VAL A 177 5.11 -24.47 4.53
N GLU A 178 4.39 -25.40 3.87
CA GLU A 178 4.56 -26.84 4.07
C GLU A 178 5.94 -27.35 3.66
N ASN A 179 6.52 -26.75 2.62
CA ASN A 179 7.83 -27.12 2.10
C ASN A 179 8.99 -26.33 2.75
N ALA A 180 8.70 -25.41 3.66
CA ALA A 180 9.75 -24.69 4.37
C ALA A 180 10.52 -25.63 5.31
N PRO A 181 11.86 -25.48 5.43
CA PRO A 181 12.66 -26.31 6.33
C PRO A 181 12.32 -25.98 7.80
N GLU A 182 12.42 -26.99 8.67
CA GLU A 182 12.28 -26.77 10.11
C GLU A 182 13.52 -26.01 10.67
N PRO A 183 13.33 -25.10 11.65
CA PRO A 183 12.08 -24.79 12.35
C PRO A 183 11.18 -23.73 11.66
N LEU A 184 11.59 -23.20 10.51
CA LEU A 184 10.90 -22.10 9.82
C LEU A 184 9.46 -22.46 9.44
N GLY A 185 9.22 -23.70 8.99
CA GLY A 185 7.88 -24.18 8.62
C GLY A 185 6.91 -24.18 9.80
N SER A 186 7.37 -24.63 10.97
CA SER A 186 6.56 -24.61 12.20
C SER A 186 6.27 -23.19 12.68
N MET A 187 7.25 -22.29 12.63
CA MET A 187 7.06 -20.87 12.95
C MET A 187 6.01 -20.24 12.02
N MET A 188 6.10 -20.44 10.71
CA MET A 188 5.13 -19.91 9.74
C MET A 188 3.71 -20.38 10.02
N LYS A 189 3.52 -21.68 10.37
CA LYS A 189 2.20 -22.23 10.70
C LYS A 189 1.61 -21.58 11.93
N ASP A 190 2.39 -21.44 13.00
CA ASP A 190 1.95 -20.76 14.22
C ASP A 190 1.57 -19.29 13.96
N LEU A 191 2.36 -18.56 13.17
CA LEU A 191 2.03 -17.18 12.81
C LEU A 191 0.75 -17.08 11.98
N ILE A 192 0.52 -18.01 11.07
CA ILE A 192 -0.72 -18.07 10.30
C ILE A 192 -1.90 -18.30 11.24
N GLU A 193 -1.83 -19.27 12.13
CA GLU A 193 -2.90 -19.57 13.09
C GLU A 193 -3.25 -18.36 13.97
N ARG A 194 -2.25 -17.68 14.52
CA ARG A 194 -2.43 -16.44 15.31
C ARG A 194 -3.12 -15.34 14.52
N ARG A 195 -2.68 -15.10 13.29
CA ARG A 195 -3.23 -14.04 12.45
C ARG A 195 -4.60 -14.36 11.85
N LEU A 196 -4.94 -15.62 11.69
CA LEU A 196 -6.31 -16.02 11.33
C LEU A 196 -7.26 -15.88 12.53
N ALA A 197 -6.76 -16.14 13.75
CA ALA A 197 -7.54 -15.97 14.98
C ALA A 197 -7.72 -14.49 15.36
N ASP A 198 -6.73 -13.64 15.11
CA ASP A 198 -6.80 -12.18 15.27
C ASP A 198 -6.26 -11.49 14.01
N PRO A 199 -7.13 -11.12 13.06
CA PRO A 199 -6.73 -10.44 11.83
C PRO A 199 -6.11 -9.04 12.06
N THR A 200 -6.28 -8.46 13.26
CA THR A 200 -5.71 -7.15 13.61
C THR A 200 -4.32 -7.25 14.23
N LEU A 201 -3.83 -8.46 14.50
CA LEU A 201 -2.50 -8.71 15.05
C LEU A 201 -1.41 -8.46 13.98
N PRO A 202 -0.50 -7.48 14.15
CA PRO A 202 0.62 -7.29 13.24
C PRO A 202 1.55 -8.52 13.20
N MET A 203 2.15 -8.77 12.04
CA MET A 203 2.98 -9.96 11.83
C MET A 203 4.21 -9.98 12.75
N GLU A 204 4.85 -8.84 12.95
CA GLU A 204 6.00 -8.68 13.86
C GLU A 204 5.62 -8.87 15.32
N GLU A 205 4.39 -8.52 15.70
CA GLU A 205 3.87 -8.78 17.04
C GLU A 205 3.56 -10.28 17.23
N ALA A 206 2.95 -10.93 16.22
CA ALA A 206 2.74 -12.38 16.22
C ALA A 206 4.07 -13.15 16.34
N PHE A 207 5.09 -12.73 15.58
CA PHE A 207 6.42 -13.34 15.66
C PHE A 207 7.10 -13.10 17.01
N SER A 208 6.97 -11.90 17.57
CA SER A 208 7.48 -11.61 18.93
C SER A 208 6.80 -12.45 20.01
N GLN A 209 5.50 -12.72 19.88
CA GLN A 209 4.78 -13.62 20.81
C GLN A 209 5.28 -15.05 20.69
N HIS A 210 5.44 -15.56 19.47
CA HIS A 210 6.00 -16.88 19.20
C HIS A 210 7.38 -17.06 19.85
N LEU A 211 8.31 -16.13 19.59
CA LEU A 211 9.65 -16.17 20.16
C LEU A 211 9.64 -16.16 21.70
N LYS A 212 8.77 -15.37 22.30
CA LYS A 212 8.63 -15.29 23.76
C LYS A 212 8.12 -16.61 24.36
N GLU A 213 7.19 -17.28 23.70
CA GLU A 213 6.67 -18.57 24.15
C GLU A 213 7.70 -19.69 24.03
N GLU A 214 8.56 -19.60 23.01
CA GLU A 214 9.70 -20.53 22.82
C GLU A 214 10.95 -20.14 23.63
N GLU A 215 10.85 -19.11 24.49
CA GLU A 215 11.97 -18.58 25.29
C GLU A 215 13.20 -18.18 24.44
N LEU A 216 12.96 -17.70 23.19
CA LEU A 216 13.97 -17.28 22.24
C LEU A 216 14.09 -15.75 22.19
N GLU A 217 15.32 -15.27 22.13
CA GLU A 217 15.64 -13.86 21.86
C GLU A 217 16.50 -13.75 20.59
N LEU A 218 16.13 -12.82 19.72
CA LEU A 218 16.86 -12.53 18.48
C LEU A 218 17.38 -11.10 18.48
N PRO A 219 18.65 -10.87 18.10
CA PRO A 219 19.13 -9.52 17.76
C PRO A 219 18.25 -8.89 16.66
N ALA A 220 18.13 -7.56 16.68
CA ALA A 220 17.26 -6.81 15.76
C ALA A 220 17.44 -7.21 14.28
N GLY A 221 18.68 -7.25 13.79
CA GLY A 221 18.94 -7.62 12.40
C GLY A 221 18.58 -9.07 12.07
N GLN A 222 18.70 -10.01 13.03
CA GLN A 222 18.25 -11.39 12.83
C GLN A 222 16.72 -11.48 12.83
N PHE A 223 16.03 -10.75 13.70
CA PHE A 223 14.58 -10.66 13.69
C PHE A 223 14.07 -10.19 12.31
N ALA A 224 14.63 -9.10 11.78
CA ALA A 224 14.27 -8.58 10.47
C ALA A 224 14.55 -9.58 9.32
N LEU A 225 15.65 -10.32 9.39
CA LEU A 225 15.99 -11.36 8.41
C LEU A 225 14.98 -12.54 8.45
N PHE A 226 14.60 -13.00 9.64
CA PHE A 226 13.57 -14.03 9.80
C PHE A 226 12.22 -13.54 9.29
N MET A 227 11.83 -12.31 9.62
CA MET A 227 10.60 -11.70 9.08
C MET A 227 10.59 -11.72 7.55
N ASN A 228 11.68 -11.33 6.89
CA ASN A 228 11.80 -11.39 5.43
C ASN A 228 11.64 -12.82 4.88
N SER A 229 12.16 -13.83 5.59
CA SER A 229 12.04 -15.24 5.20
C SER A 229 10.61 -15.76 5.32
N MET A 230 9.77 -15.14 6.15
CA MET A 230 8.39 -15.55 6.41
C MET A 230 7.35 -14.81 5.54
N TYR A 231 7.75 -14.26 4.40
CA TYR A 231 6.86 -13.52 3.48
C TYR A 231 5.61 -14.30 3.06
N ALA A 232 5.70 -15.64 3.02
CA ALA A 232 4.58 -16.52 2.66
C ALA A 232 3.43 -16.46 3.68
N VAL A 233 3.70 -16.13 4.95
CA VAL A 233 2.67 -15.93 5.99
C VAL A 233 1.79 -14.74 5.61
N ASP A 234 2.40 -13.62 5.26
CA ASP A 234 1.70 -12.40 4.86
C ASP A 234 0.86 -12.63 3.59
N ALA A 235 1.45 -13.26 2.58
CA ALA A 235 0.76 -13.61 1.34
C ALA A 235 -0.44 -14.54 1.59
N TYR A 236 -0.26 -15.59 2.41
CA TYR A 236 -1.33 -16.52 2.73
C TYR A 236 -2.49 -15.85 3.46
N VAL A 237 -2.22 -15.09 4.52
CA VAL A 237 -3.26 -14.41 5.32
C VAL A 237 -4.05 -13.44 4.45
N ARG A 238 -3.37 -12.68 3.59
CA ARG A 238 -4.02 -11.77 2.64
C ARG A 238 -4.98 -12.51 1.70
N ASP A 239 -4.51 -13.57 1.06
CA ASP A 239 -5.29 -14.27 0.04
C ASP A 239 -6.38 -15.13 0.67
N TYR A 240 -6.17 -15.65 1.88
CA TYR A 240 -7.20 -16.32 2.69
C TYR A 240 -8.40 -15.40 2.97
N PHE A 241 -8.17 -14.21 3.50
CA PHE A 241 -9.26 -13.29 3.81
C PHE A 241 -9.90 -12.67 2.56
N ARG A 242 -9.15 -12.48 1.47
CA ARG A 242 -9.73 -12.08 0.18
C ARG A 242 -10.69 -13.15 -0.34
N LYS A 243 -10.28 -14.41 -0.27
CA LYS A 243 -11.15 -15.53 -0.66
C LYS A 243 -12.36 -15.61 0.25
N ALA A 244 -12.20 -15.58 1.57
CA ALA A 244 -13.28 -15.67 2.54
C ALA A 244 -14.32 -14.54 2.36
N ALA A 245 -13.88 -13.30 2.13
CA ALA A 245 -14.77 -12.18 1.87
C ALA A 245 -15.58 -12.37 0.58
N LEU A 246 -14.93 -12.84 -0.50
CA LEU A 246 -15.62 -13.09 -1.76
C LEU A 246 -16.60 -14.26 -1.64
N ASP A 247 -16.20 -15.35 -0.98
CA ASP A 247 -17.06 -16.52 -0.73
C ASP A 247 -18.34 -16.11 0.02
N ALA A 248 -18.21 -15.28 1.07
CA ALA A 248 -19.34 -14.80 1.86
C ALA A 248 -20.34 -13.97 1.00
N LEU A 249 -19.84 -13.01 0.25
CA LEU A 249 -20.70 -12.19 -0.62
C LEU A 249 -21.42 -13.01 -1.69
N LEU A 250 -20.73 -14.00 -2.28
CA LEU A 250 -21.33 -14.85 -3.32
C LEU A 250 -22.32 -15.88 -2.75
N ALA A 251 -22.12 -16.35 -1.51
CA ALA A 251 -23.10 -17.20 -0.82
C ALA A 251 -24.45 -16.48 -0.65
N GLU A 252 -24.42 -15.18 -0.34
CA GLU A 252 -25.59 -14.32 -0.26
C GLU A 252 -26.05 -13.78 -1.64
N LYS A 253 -25.49 -14.30 -2.74
CA LYS A 253 -25.79 -13.90 -4.12
C LYS A 253 -25.64 -12.39 -4.40
N LEU A 254 -24.77 -11.73 -3.64
CA LEU A 254 -24.47 -10.32 -3.88
C LEU A 254 -23.61 -10.16 -5.13
N PRO A 255 -23.96 -9.20 -6.03
CA PRO A 255 -23.24 -9.05 -7.29
C PRO A 255 -21.88 -8.39 -7.10
N VAL A 256 -20.81 -9.13 -7.34
CA VAL A 256 -19.42 -8.67 -7.23
C VAL A 256 -18.76 -8.64 -8.61
N THR A 257 -18.08 -7.56 -8.90
CA THR A 257 -17.15 -7.44 -10.04
C THR A 257 -15.73 -7.43 -9.50
N VAL A 258 -14.92 -8.34 -9.98
CA VAL A 258 -13.48 -8.39 -9.68
C VAL A 258 -12.68 -7.98 -10.92
N PHE A 259 -11.56 -7.28 -10.74
CA PHE A 259 -10.60 -7.06 -11.80
C PHE A 259 -9.17 -7.05 -11.25
N GLY A 260 -8.22 -7.43 -12.11
CA GLY A 260 -6.82 -7.63 -11.74
C GLY A 260 -6.33 -8.99 -12.22
N GLU A 261 -5.13 -9.37 -11.82
CA GLU A 261 -4.54 -10.64 -12.22
C GLU A 261 -4.97 -11.78 -11.30
N GLY A 262 -4.99 -12.99 -11.83
CA GLY A 262 -5.16 -14.24 -11.08
C GLY A 262 -6.62 -14.61 -10.77
N TRP A 263 -7.60 -13.78 -11.08
CA TRP A 263 -9.02 -14.10 -10.79
C TRP A 263 -9.58 -15.29 -11.58
N GLU A 264 -8.92 -15.69 -12.63
CA GLU A 264 -9.21 -16.94 -13.35
C GLU A 264 -8.97 -18.19 -12.49
N LYS A 265 -8.08 -18.10 -11.50
CA LYS A 265 -7.77 -19.17 -10.54
C LYS A 265 -8.83 -19.33 -9.45
N TYR A 266 -9.71 -18.32 -9.27
CA TYR A 266 -10.77 -18.39 -8.28
C TYR A 266 -11.94 -19.23 -8.80
N SER A 267 -12.31 -20.27 -8.08
CA SER A 267 -13.47 -21.12 -8.38
C SER A 267 -14.59 -20.86 -7.38
N CYS A 268 -15.80 -20.59 -7.87
CA CYS A 268 -17.01 -20.47 -7.08
C CYS A 268 -18.06 -21.48 -7.55
N GLY A 269 -18.91 -21.92 -6.63
CA GLY A 269 -19.96 -22.89 -6.93
C GLY A 269 -21.10 -22.33 -7.80
N ASP A 270 -21.49 -21.07 -7.60
CA ASP A 270 -22.47 -20.34 -8.40
C ASP A 270 -21.82 -19.08 -9.00
N GLY A 271 -21.54 -19.14 -10.30
CA GLY A 271 -20.86 -18.06 -11.02
C GLY A 271 -21.74 -16.88 -11.41
N HIS A 272 -23.07 -16.94 -11.16
CA HIS A 272 -24.00 -15.90 -11.65
C HIS A 272 -23.82 -14.52 -11.00
N SER A 273 -23.36 -14.48 -9.75
CA SER A 273 -23.13 -13.23 -9.02
C SER A 273 -21.73 -12.66 -9.15
N LEU A 274 -20.81 -13.37 -9.81
CA LEU A 274 -19.42 -12.97 -10.00
C LEU A 274 -19.13 -12.58 -11.46
N ARG A 275 -18.79 -11.31 -11.68
CA ARG A 275 -18.24 -10.83 -12.95
C ARG A 275 -16.74 -10.66 -12.84
N ARG A 276 -15.99 -11.28 -13.74
CA ARG A 276 -14.54 -11.13 -13.86
C ARG A 276 -14.22 -10.20 -15.02
N GLU A 277 -13.41 -9.19 -14.75
CA GLU A 277 -12.89 -8.28 -15.76
C GLU A 277 -11.37 -8.41 -15.87
N PRO A 278 -10.79 -8.18 -17.04
CA PRO A 278 -9.34 -8.24 -17.22
C PRO A 278 -8.65 -7.15 -16.39
N ALA A 279 -7.38 -7.38 -16.05
CA ALA A 279 -6.51 -6.37 -15.48
C ALA A 279 -6.46 -5.13 -16.41
N VAL A 280 -6.43 -3.96 -15.80
CA VAL A 280 -6.29 -2.68 -16.50
C VAL A 280 -5.03 -1.97 -16.00
N PRO A 281 -4.42 -1.07 -16.80
CA PRO A 281 -3.39 -0.18 -16.29
C PRO A 281 -3.85 0.54 -15.01
N PHE A 282 -2.97 0.67 -14.03
CA PHE A 282 -3.33 1.20 -12.71
C PHE A 282 -4.09 2.54 -12.77
N ALA A 283 -3.67 3.44 -13.66
CA ALA A 283 -4.35 4.73 -13.87
C ALA A 283 -5.83 4.62 -14.28
N LEU A 284 -6.21 3.55 -14.98
CA LEU A 284 -7.59 3.31 -15.41
C LEU A 284 -8.46 2.66 -14.31
N SER A 285 -7.85 2.17 -13.24
CA SER A 285 -8.58 1.60 -12.10
C SER A 285 -9.50 2.62 -11.44
N PHE A 286 -9.12 3.89 -11.42
CA PHE A 286 -9.92 4.97 -10.83
C PHE A 286 -11.24 5.22 -11.57
N GLU A 287 -11.26 5.04 -12.91
CA GLU A 287 -12.49 5.11 -13.68
C GLU A 287 -13.46 3.96 -13.32
N ARG A 288 -12.91 2.75 -13.10
CA ARG A 288 -13.69 1.61 -12.63
C ARG A 288 -14.28 1.87 -11.24
N ILE A 289 -13.45 2.41 -10.33
CA ILE A 289 -13.88 2.78 -8.97
C ILE A 289 -14.99 3.83 -9.03
N ALA A 290 -14.87 4.86 -9.88
CA ALA A 290 -15.87 5.90 -10.02
C ALA A 290 -17.23 5.40 -10.54
N LYS A 291 -17.26 4.24 -11.19
CA LYS A 291 -18.46 3.57 -11.71
C LYS A 291 -18.97 2.44 -10.80
N ALA A 292 -18.48 2.35 -9.58
CA ALA A 292 -18.93 1.38 -8.59
C ALA A 292 -19.82 2.04 -7.53
N HIS A 293 -20.84 1.33 -7.05
CA HIS A 293 -21.58 1.76 -5.86
C HIS A 293 -20.75 1.57 -4.60
N VAL A 294 -20.10 0.41 -4.47
CA VAL A 294 -19.31 0.00 -3.33
C VAL A 294 -17.94 -0.46 -3.80
N LEU A 295 -16.89 0.04 -3.17
CA LEU A 295 -15.52 -0.45 -3.32
C LEU A 295 -15.19 -1.32 -2.11
N LEU A 296 -15.00 -2.61 -2.36
CA LEU A 296 -14.56 -3.55 -1.33
C LEU A 296 -13.05 -3.43 -1.13
N ASN A 297 -12.64 -3.23 0.11
CA ASN A 297 -11.27 -3.34 0.56
C ASN A 297 -11.12 -4.48 1.55
N VAL A 298 -10.14 -5.37 1.32
CA VAL A 298 -9.75 -6.46 2.20
C VAL A 298 -8.25 -6.34 2.39
N SER A 299 -7.82 -5.91 3.56
CA SER A 299 -6.43 -5.49 3.83
C SER A 299 -5.91 -5.94 5.20
N PRO A 300 -5.91 -7.25 5.50
CA PRO A 300 -5.45 -7.77 6.79
C PRO A 300 -3.97 -7.53 7.09
N ILE A 301 -3.23 -6.99 6.11
CA ILE A 301 -1.81 -6.66 6.23
C ILE A 301 -1.55 -5.21 6.68
N PHE A 302 -2.58 -4.37 6.70
CA PHE A 302 -2.54 -3.01 7.26
C PHE A 302 -3.28 -2.99 8.60
N ASN A 303 -2.63 -3.52 9.63
CA ASN A 303 -3.26 -3.75 10.93
C ASN A 303 -3.48 -2.45 11.73
N ARG A 304 -2.66 -1.42 11.49
CA ARG A 304 -2.74 -0.08 12.10
C ARG A 304 -2.48 1.01 11.06
N GLY A 305 -2.96 0.82 9.85
CA GLY A 305 -2.76 1.72 8.71
C GLY A 305 -3.91 1.69 7.73
N MET A 306 -3.64 2.12 6.51
CA MET A 306 -4.66 2.28 5.48
C MET A 306 -4.11 1.91 4.10
N HIS A 307 -4.81 1.00 3.43
CA HIS A 307 -4.54 0.69 2.03
C HIS A 307 -5.00 1.83 1.10
N ASP A 308 -4.34 2.02 -0.03
CA ASP A 308 -4.62 3.06 -1.05
C ASP A 308 -6.05 3.01 -1.62
N ARG A 309 -6.72 1.84 -1.58
CA ARG A 309 -8.13 1.72 -1.99
C ARG A 309 -9.07 2.58 -1.17
N VAL A 310 -8.77 2.82 0.10
CA VAL A 310 -9.63 3.63 0.96
C VAL A 310 -9.70 5.07 0.44
N PRO A 311 -8.60 5.84 0.34
CA PRO A 311 -8.67 7.18 -0.23
C PRO A 311 -9.05 7.19 -1.71
N ALA A 312 -8.76 6.13 -2.49
CA ALA A 312 -9.19 6.02 -3.89
C ALA A 312 -10.72 5.93 -4.02
N GLY A 313 -11.40 5.15 -3.19
CA GLY A 313 -12.86 5.09 -3.15
C GLY A 313 -13.48 6.42 -2.74
N MET A 314 -12.93 7.05 -1.69
CA MET A 314 -13.36 8.37 -1.22
C MET A 314 -13.25 9.44 -2.32
N ALA A 315 -12.13 9.47 -3.04
CA ALA A 315 -11.87 10.41 -4.14
C ALA A 315 -12.82 10.24 -5.33
N ASN A 316 -13.39 9.04 -5.50
CA ASN A 316 -14.18 8.67 -6.66
C ASN A 316 -15.66 8.41 -6.31
N HIS A 317 -16.11 8.84 -5.14
CA HIS A 317 -17.49 8.74 -4.65
C HIS A 317 -18.04 7.30 -4.60
N ALA A 318 -17.19 6.28 -4.54
CA ALA A 318 -17.61 4.93 -4.21
C ALA A 318 -17.68 4.79 -2.67
N VAL A 319 -18.72 4.13 -2.16
CA VAL A 319 -18.75 3.80 -0.74
C VAL A 319 -17.68 2.75 -0.44
N VAL A 320 -16.71 3.09 0.39
CA VAL A 320 -15.68 2.15 0.78
C VAL A 320 -16.20 1.24 1.88
N LEU A 321 -16.25 -0.05 1.59
CA LEU A 321 -16.55 -1.13 2.53
C LEU A 321 -15.23 -1.83 2.86
N THR A 322 -14.73 -1.65 4.08
CA THR A 322 -13.38 -2.08 4.49
C THR A 322 -13.41 -2.89 5.77
N ASP A 323 -12.50 -3.85 5.87
CA ASP A 323 -12.16 -4.46 7.14
C ASP A 323 -11.71 -3.40 8.15
N GLU A 324 -12.13 -3.60 9.40
CA GLU A 324 -11.82 -2.66 10.47
C GLU A 324 -10.45 -2.92 11.08
N ASN A 325 -9.77 -1.85 11.45
CA ASN A 325 -8.58 -1.89 12.28
C ASN A 325 -8.53 -0.66 13.21
N PRO A 326 -7.67 -0.63 14.24
CA PRO A 326 -7.61 0.47 15.20
C PRO A 326 -7.33 1.84 14.58
N TYR A 327 -6.50 1.91 13.53
CA TYR A 327 -6.19 3.16 12.82
C TYR A 327 -7.44 3.69 12.10
N LEU A 328 -8.09 2.87 11.30
CA LEU A 328 -9.29 3.26 10.53
C LEU A 328 -10.44 3.66 11.47
N ARG A 329 -10.65 2.93 12.57
CA ARG A 329 -11.68 3.25 13.56
C ARG A 329 -11.43 4.56 14.28
N ARG A 330 -10.19 4.95 14.50
CA ARG A 330 -9.83 6.23 15.12
C ARG A 330 -9.94 7.39 14.12
N THR A 331 -9.64 7.13 12.84
CA THR A 331 -9.57 8.14 11.79
C THR A 331 -10.93 8.47 11.18
N PHE A 332 -11.81 7.47 11.06
CA PHE A 332 -13.10 7.59 10.38
C PHE A 332 -14.27 7.13 11.26
N THR A 333 -15.44 7.69 10.99
CA THR A 333 -16.69 7.29 11.63
C THR A 333 -17.46 6.32 10.73
N GLY A 334 -17.73 5.13 11.22
CA GLY A 334 -18.52 4.13 10.51
C GLY A 334 -19.94 4.64 10.19
N GLY A 335 -20.39 4.45 8.97
CA GLY A 335 -21.67 4.95 8.48
C GLY A 335 -21.70 6.43 8.11
N LYS A 336 -20.56 7.12 8.24
CA LYS A 336 -20.40 8.53 7.83
C LYS A 336 -19.43 8.69 6.66
N GLU A 337 -18.20 8.21 6.77
CA GLU A 337 -17.20 8.24 5.70
C GLU A 337 -16.94 6.87 5.09
N LEU A 338 -17.04 5.81 5.88
CA LEU A 338 -16.78 4.42 5.48
C LEU A 338 -17.84 3.48 6.05
N LEU A 339 -17.93 2.28 5.49
CA LEU A 339 -18.59 1.14 6.12
C LEU A 339 -17.52 0.15 6.57
N PHE A 340 -17.63 -0.31 7.81
CA PHE A 340 -16.72 -1.26 8.41
C PHE A 340 -17.35 -2.64 8.54
N TYR A 341 -16.54 -3.68 8.34
CA TYR A 341 -16.88 -5.06 8.65
C TYR A 341 -15.75 -5.74 9.38
N SER A 342 -16.04 -6.87 10.03
CA SER A 342 -15.04 -7.69 10.73
C SER A 342 -14.62 -8.87 9.86
N LEU A 343 -13.30 -9.11 9.74
CA LEU A 343 -12.76 -10.31 9.08
C LEU A 343 -13.07 -11.60 9.88
N GLU A 344 -13.26 -11.49 11.19
CA GLU A 344 -13.66 -12.61 12.04
C GLU A 344 -15.16 -12.99 11.88
N LYS A 345 -15.97 -12.04 11.38
CA LYS A 345 -17.43 -12.17 11.27
C LYS A 345 -17.89 -11.81 9.86
N PRO A 346 -17.78 -12.74 8.89
CA PRO A 346 -18.13 -12.48 7.49
C PRO A 346 -19.57 -11.98 7.27
N ASP A 347 -20.50 -12.34 8.15
CA ASP A 347 -21.89 -11.87 8.09
C ASP A 347 -21.97 -10.34 8.14
N THR A 348 -21.10 -9.68 8.91
CA THR A 348 -21.04 -8.21 8.98
C THR A 348 -20.67 -7.58 7.65
N LEU A 349 -19.86 -8.25 6.82
CA LEU A 349 -19.56 -7.82 5.46
C LEU A 349 -20.82 -7.82 4.59
N CYS A 350 -21.59 -8.93 4.61
CA CYS A 350 -22.80 -9.08 3.83
C CYS A 350 -23.86 -8.05 4.24
N GLU A 351 -24.10 -7.87 5.55
CA GLU A 351 -25.04 -6.87 6.07
C GLU A 351 -24.71 -5.45 5.60
N GLN A 352 -23.45 -5.02 5.69
CA GLN A 352 -23.03 -3.69 5.28
C GLN A 352 -23.06 -3.54 3.75
N ALA A 353 -22.75 -4.59 3.00
CA ALA A 353 -22.85 -4.60 1.55
C ALA A 353 -24.33 -4.44 1.09
N GLU A 354 -25.25 -5.22 1.63
CA GLU A 354 -26.69 -5.11 1.35
C GLU A 354 -27.22 -3.72 1.69
N ARG A 355 -26.86 -3.20 2.87
CA ARG A 355 -27.25 -1.87 3.31
C ARG A 355 -26.79 -0.79 2.33
N ALA A 356 -25.53 -0.86 1.86
CA ALA A 356 -25.01 0.10 0.89
C ALA A 356 -25.68 -0.04 -0.49
N LEU A 357 -26.11 -1.25 -0.88
CA LEU A 357 -26.75 -1.49 -2.17
C LEU A 357 -28.22 -1.12 -2.18
N THR A 358 -28.93 -1.22 -1.06
CA THR A 358 -30.38 -0.99 -0.95
C THR A 358 -30.73 0.43 -0.50
N ASP A 359 -29.95 1.03 0.40
CA ASP A 359 -30.20 2.40 0.88
C ASP A 359 -29.41 3.44 0.06
N VAL A 360 -30.05 3.95 -0.99
CA VAL A 360 -29.47 4.95 -1.89
C VAL A 360 -29.10 6.24 -1.14
N ARG A 361 -29.95 6.69 -0.20
CA ARG A 361 -29.70 7.94 0.55
C ARG A 361 -28.48 7.82 1.47
N LEU A 362 -28.36 6.68 2.13
CA LEU A 362 -27.18 6.39 2.96
C LEU A 362 -25.92 6.38 2.11
N ARG A 363 -25.96 5.68 0.98
CA ARG A 363 -24.82 5.58 0.06
C ARG A 363 -24.35 6.95 -0.42
N GLU A 364 -25.27 7.79 -0.90
CA GLU A 364 -24.96 9.15 -1.36
C GLU A 364 -24.39 10.02 -0.23
N LYS A 365 -24.94 9.92 0.98
CA LYS A 365 -24.46 10.67 2.13
C LYS A 365 -23.04 10.24 2.53
N ILE A 366 -22.76 8.93 2.57
CA ILE A 366 -21.41 8.42 2.89
C ILE A 366 -20.42 8.86 1.82
N ALA A 367 -20.75 8.69 0.53
CA ALA A 367 -19.87 9.08 -0.57
C ALA A 367 -19.53 10.57 -0.56
N ALA A 368 -20.50 11.45 -0.29
CA ALA A 368 -20.29 12.88 -0.18
C ALA A 368 -19.36 13.22 1.00
N SER A 369 -19.62 12.67 2.20
CA SER A 369 -18.82 12.92 3.40
C SER A 369 -17.39 12.39 3.27
N ALA A 370 -17.24 11.21 2.64
CA ALA A 370 -15.94 10.63 2.33
C ALA A 370 -15.14 11.51 1.36
N TYR A 371 -15.80 12.03 0.32
CA TYR A 371 -15.18 12.92 -0.66
C TYR A 371 -14.69 14.24 -0.01
N GLU A 372 -15.47 14.87 0.88
CA GLU A 372 -15.05 16.04 1.64
C GLU A 372 -13.79 15.77 2.48
N THR A 373 -13.74 14.59 3.11
CA THR A 373 -12.57 14.16 3.89
C THR A 373 -11.37 13.90 3.00
N PHE A 374 -11.56 13.28 1.82
CA PHE A 374 -10.49 13.13 0.83
C PHE A 374 -9.91 14.48 0.40
N GLU A 375 -10.74 15.44 0.03
CA GLU A 375 -10.26 16.75 -0.44
C GLU A 375 -9.43 17.49 0.61
N ARG A 376 -9.78 17.33 1.88
CA ARG A 376 -9.07 17.97 2.99
C ARG A 376 -7.77 17.26 3.33
N GLU A 377 -7.75 15.91 3.35
CA GLU A 377 -6.67 15.15 4.00
C GLU A 377 -5.85 14.25 3.05
N TYR A 378 -6.43 13.77 1.93
CA TYR A 378 -5.84 12.67 1.16
C TYR A 378 -5.49 13.04 -0.29
N THR A 379 -5.37 14.33 -0.62
CA THR A 379 -4.90 14.77 -1.94
C THR A 379 -3.38 14.61 -2.07
N TRP A 380 -2.89 14.42 -3.28
CA TRP A 380 -1.44 14.39 -3.56
C TRP A 380 -0.73 15.69 -3.16
N LYS A 381 -1.42 16.83 -3.26
CA LYS A 381 -0.88 18.12 -2.78
C LYS A 381 -0.59 18.05 -1.28
N ARG A 382 -1.54 17.52 -0.49
CA ARG A 382 -1.37 17.37 0.96
C ARG A 382 -0.21 16.43 1.29
N ARG A 383 -0.04 15.33 0.53
CA ARG A 383 1.10 14.42 0.69
C ARG A 383 2.43 15.11 0.37
N ALA A 384 2.49 15.86 -0.72
CA ALA A 384 3.68 16.62 -1.09
C ALA A 384 4.08 17.64 0.01
N GLU A 385 3.11 18.35 0.60
CA GLU A 385 3.35 19.28 1.71
C GLU A 385 3.91 18.55 2.95
N GLN A 386 3.38 17.39 3.28
CA GLN A 386 3.82 16.59 4.43
C GLN A 386 5.22 16.00 4.22
N ILE A 387 5.54 15.48 3.03
CA ILE A 387 6.87 14.95 2.72
C ILE A 387 7.92 16.08 2.75
N LEU A 388 7.58 17.29 2.27
CA LEU A 388 8.46 18.43 2.38
C LEU A 388 8.72 18.84 3.83
N ALA A 389 7.71 18.76 4.70
CA ALA A 389 7.89 19.00 6.13
C ALA A 389 8.86 17.97 6.76
N PHE A 390 8.74 16.68 6.42
CA PHE A 390 9.70 15.68 6.86
C PHE A 390 11.14 15.99 6.38
N ALA A 391 11.29 16.45 5.13
CA ALA A 391 12.59 16.85 4.61
C ALA A 391 13.17 18.08 5.36
N GLU A 392 12.33 18.99 5.82
CA GLU A 392 12.74 20.11 6.66
C GLU A 392 13.18 19.69 8.07
N GLU A 393 12.49 18.72 8.65
CA GLU A 393 12.81 18.17 9.98
C GLU A 393 14.18 17.47 10.01
N VAL A 394 14.56 16.76 8.95
CA VAL A 394 15.84 16.03 8.90
C VAL A 394 17.04 16.88 8.49
N GLU A 395 16.82 18.08 7.96
CA GLU A 395 17.87 19.05 7.67
C GLU A 395 18.14 20.02 8.85
N ALA A 396 17.24 20.13 9.83
CA ALA A 396 17.31 21.02 10.98
C ALA A 396 18.20 20.45 12.11
#